data_31c0362c3a4115d55987742e606bd9cb
#
_entry.id   31c0362c3a4115d55987742e606bd9cb
#
_cell.length_a   1.000
_cell.length_b   1.000
_cell.length_c   1.000
_cell.angle_alpha   90.00
_cell.angle_beta   90.00
_cell.angle_gamma   90.00
#
_symmetry.space_group_name_H-M   'P 1'
#
loop_
_entity.id
_entity.type
_entity.pdbx_description
1 polymer ?
#
loop_
_entity_poly.entity_id
_entity_poly.type
_entity_poly.pdbx_seq_one_letter_code
_entity_poly.pdbx_strand_id
1 'polypeptide(L)'
;MPRRQPACAVRARHPRGVWRGRARAQAMPWFIGGVLLLVLSLGLIEDGTLLFAAHRRASLLAESAARAGASQLDTMLARTDPTAPPRLDPSAAEDTARAYVLQQEPEAVVDASADTETIVVEVRLQALPTVLHPPGQPAVAVVADGTAHPFVGLQAAEP
;
A
#
# COMPACT_ATOMS: atom_id res chain seq x y z
N MET A 1 90.51 -39.98 27.00
CA MET A 1 89.98 -39.32 25.77
C MET A 1 88.49 -39.60 25.65
N PRO A 2 87.58 -38.68 25.90
CA PRO A 2 86.16 -38.89 25.71
C PRO A 2 85.73 -38.49 24.29
N ARG A 3 85.08 -39.44 23.61
CA ARG A 3 84.43 -39.21 22.28
C ARG A 3 83.25 -38.30 22.39
N ARG A 4 83.28 -37.18 21.65
CA ARG A 4 82.09 -36.28 21.45
C ARG A 4 81.15 -36.91 20.43
N GLN A 5 79.93 -37.15 20.85
CA GLN A 5 78.83 -37.51 19.94
C GLN A 5 78.27 -36.23 19.25
N PRO A 6 77.96 -36.27 17.95
CA PRO A 6 77.31 -35.13 17.27
C PRO A 6 75.83 -35.11 17.59
N ALA A 7 75.35 -33.96 18.01
CA ALA A 7 73.92 -33.69 18.21
C ALA A 7 73.15 -33.64 16.85
N CYS A 8 72.22 -34.59 16.65
CA CYS A 8 71.28 -34.56 15.57
C CYS A 8 70.31 -33.43 15.79
N ALA A 9 70.42 -32.34 14.99
CA ALA A 9 69.44 -31.30 14.91
C ALA A 9 68.21 -31.80 14.15
N VAL A 10 67.15 -32.14 14.87
CA VAL A 10 65.83 -32.45 14.31
C VAL A 10 65.24 -31.13 13.82
N ARG A 11 65.28 -30.92 12.52
CA ARG A 11 64.64 -29.76 11.84
C ARG A 11 63.16 -29.99 11.82
N ALA A 12 62.42 -29.33 12.73
CA ALA A 12 60.96 -29.30 12.73
C ALA A 12 60.46 -28.63 11.44
N ARG A 13 59.95 -29.46 10.54
CA ARG A 13 59.21 -28.96 9.36
C ARG A 13 57.83 -28.46 9.84
N HIS A 14 57.68 -27.14 9.94
CA HIS A 14 56.37 -26.56 10.09
C HIS A 14 55.54 -26.83 8.82
N PRO A 15 54.34 -27.43 8.92
CA PRO A 15 53.43 -27.56 7.79
C PRO A 15 52.77 -26.19 7.53
N ARG A 16 53.42 -25.37 6.72
CA ARG A 16 52.81 -24.15 6.17
C ARG A 16 52.00 -24.56 4.95
N GLY A 17 50.70 -24.61 5.01
CA GLY A 17 49.99 -24.64 3.75
C GLY A 17 48.58 -25.19 3.65
N VAL A 18 47.82 -25.46 4.72
CA VAL A 18 46.48 -26.09 4.58
C VAL A 18 45.29 -25.16 4.91
N TRP A 19 45.50 -23.94 5.40
CA TRP A 19 44.42 -23.11 5.91
C TRP A 19 43.85 -22.08 4.91
N ARG A 20 44.47 -21.88 3.76
CA ARG A 20 44.00 -20.85 2.80
C ARG A 20 42.84 -21.28 1.88
N GLY A 21 42.52 -22.56 1.76
CA GLY A 21 41.47 -23.06 0.88
C GLY A 21 40.05 -23.05 1.52
N ARG A 22 39.97 -23.29 2.83
CA ARG A 22 38.67 -23.40 3.53
C ARG A 22 37.92 -22.06 3.72
N ALA A 23 38.65 -20.97 3.90
CA ALA A 23 38.03 -19.66 4.08
C ALA A 23 37.34 -19.13 2.81
N ARG A 24 37.83 -19.49 1.63
CA ARG A 24 37.20 -19.10 0.36
C ARG A 24 35.95 -19.89 0.04
N ALA A 25 35.87 -21.14 0.43
CA ALA A 25 34.67 -21.97 0.20
C ALA A 25 33.51 -21.61 1.12
N GLN A 26 33.77 -21.01 2.28
CA GLN A 26 32.73 -20.58 3.21
C GLN A 26 32.11 -19.19 2.87
N ALA A 27 32.80 -18.36 2.09
CA ALA A 27 32.29 -17.04 1.72
C ALA A 27 31.18 -17.09 0.67
N MET A 28 31.18 -18.12 -0.19
CA MET A 28 30.24 -18.23 -1.30
C MET A 28 28.77 -18.38 -0.86
N PRO A 29 28.42 -19.26 0.11
CA PRO A 29 27.03 -19.35 0.57
C PRO A 29 26.54 -18.07 1.26
N TRP A 30 27.40 -17.34 1.96
CA TRP A 30 27.06 -16.04 2.55
C TRP A 30 26.81 -14.98 1.49
N PHE A 31 27.59 -14.97 0.41
CA PHE A 31 27.39 -14.05 -0.70
C PHE A 31 26.06 -14.35 -1.43
N ILE A 32 25.77 -15.62 -1.72
CA ILE A 32 24.50 -16.03 -2.36
C ILE A 32 23.31 -15.68 -1.45
N GLY A 33 23.42 -15.97 -0.14
CA GLY A 33 22.40 -15.61 0.83
C GLY A 33 22.16 -14.10 0.92
N GLY A 34 23.21 -13.31 0.88
CA GLY A 34 23.13 -11.84 0.87
C GLY A 34 22.47 -11.29 -0.38
N VAL A 35 22.82 -11.80 -1.56
CA VAL A 35 22.18 -11.42 -2.83
C VAL A 35 20.69 -11.80 -2.84
N LEU A 36 20.35 -13.00 -2.38
CA LEU A 36 18.96 -13.45 -2.30
C LEU A 36 18.14 -12.57 -1.36
N LEU A 37 18.69 -12.25 -0.18
CA LEU A 37 18.04 -11.33 0.76
C LEU A 37 17.81 -9.95 0.15
N LEU A 38 18.78 -9.44 -0.58
CA LEU A 38 18.67 -8.13 -1.25
C LEU A 38 17.56 -8.14 -2.32
N VAL A 39 17.48 -9.18 -3.14
CA VAL A 39 16.45 -9.33 -4.17
C VAL A 39 15.05 -9.43 -3.53
N LEU A 40 14.90 -10.23 -2.46
CA LEU A 40 13.65 -10.34 -1.73
C LEU A 40 13.25 -9.01 -1.08
N SER A 41 14.21 -8.25 -0.54
CA SER A 41 13.94 -6.95 0.06
C SER A 41 13.47 -5.92 -0.97
N LEU A 42 14.06 -5.91 -2.15
CA LEU A 42 13.63 -5.03 -3.25
C LEU A 42 12.22 -5.38 -3.72
N GLY A 43 11.91 -6.66 -3.88
CA GLY A 43 10.56 -7.11 -4.25
C GLY A 43 9.49 -6.73 -3.21
N LEU A 44 9.81 -6.83 -1.92
CA LEU A 44 8.90 -6.43 -0.85
C LEU A 44 8.63 -4.92 -0.84
N ILE A 45 9.65 -4.10 -1.14
CA ILE A 45 9.50 -2.64 -1.25
C ILE A 45 8.58 -2.29 -2.44
N GLU A 46 8.77 -2.95 -3.57
CA GLU A 46 7.95 -2.72 -4.77
C GLU A 46 6.47 -3.05 -4.51
N ASP A 47 6.17 -4.22 -3.97
CA ASP A 47 4.79 -4.62 -3.64
C ASP A 47 4.16 -3.70 -2.58
N GLY A 48 4.94 -3.27 -1.58
CA GLY A 48 4.49 -2.32 -0.57
C GLY A 48 4.10 -0.97 -1.15
N THR A 49 4.86 -0.45 -2.12
CA THR A 49 4.55 0.82 -2.81
C THR A 49 3.31 0.69 -3.69
N LEU A 50 3.09 -0.44 -4.35
CA LEU A 50 1.89 -0.71 -5.15
C LEU A 50 0.62 -0.73 -4.30
N LEU A 51 0.64 -1.45 -3.17
CA LEU A 51 -0.49 -1.50 -2.24
C LEU A 51 -0.79 -0.13 -1.63
N PHE A 52 0.24 0.63 -1.26
CA PHE A 52 0.08 1.99 -0.74
C PHE A 52 -0.51 2.94 -1.79
N ALA A 53 -0.03 2.88 -3.03
CA ALA A 53 -0.55 3.67 -4.13
C ALA A 53 -2.02 3.33 -4.44
N ALA A 54 -2.38 2.03 -4.42
CA ALA A 54 -3.76 1.58 -4.60
C ALA A 54 -4.67 2.09 -3.48
N HIS A 55 -4.22 2.01 -2.22
CA HIS A 55 -4.98 2.54 -1.08
C HIS A 55 -5.18 4.05 -1.18
N ARG A 56 -4.12 4.81 -1.49
CA ARG A 56 -4.23 6.26 -1.68
C ARG A 56 -5.17 6.62 -2.82
N ARG A 57 -5.15 5.86 -3.93
CA ARG A 57 -6.08 6.05 -5.05
C ARG A 57 -7.52 5.78 -4.63
N ALA A 58 -7.78 4.69 -3.91
CA ALA A 58 -9.11 4.36 -3.38
C ALA A 58 -9.63 5.48 -2.46
N SER A 59 -8.79 5.99 -1.53
CA SER A 59 -9.16 7.09 -0.62
C SER A 59 -9.51 8.37 -1.37
N LEU A 60 -8.70 8.76 -2.36
CA LEU A 60 -8.97 9.96 -3.17
C LEU A 60 -10.25 9.82 -3.99
N LEU A 61 -10.53 8.63 -4.52
CA LEU A 61 -11.79 8.35 -5.23
C LEU A 61 -12.98 8.39 -4.31
N ALA A 62 -12.91 7.76 -3.14
CA ALA A 62 -13.98 7.76 -2.15
C ALA A 62 -14.32 9.18 -1.67
N GLU A 63 -13.31 9.98 -1.31
CA GLU A 63 -13.51 11.37 -0.91
C GLU A 63 -14.09 12.25 -2.03
N SER A 64 -13.60 12.07 -3.26
CA SER A 64 -14.07 12.84 -4.40
C SER A 64 -15.51 12.47 -4.78
N ALA A 65 -15.84 11.18 -4.72
CA ALA A 65 -17.19 10.67 -4.94
C ALA A 65 -18.17 11.17 -3.87
N ALA A 66 -17.74 11.14 -2.59
CA ALA A 66 -18.55 11.68 -1.50
C ALA A 66 -18.83 13.19 -1.69
N ARG A 67 -17.83 13.97 -2.11
CA ARG A 67 -18.05 15.41 -2.43
C ARG A 67 -18.95 15.60 -3.62
N ALA A 68 -18.85 14.77 -4.66
CA ALA A 68 -19.74 14.81 -5.81
C ALA A 68 -21.19 14.50 -5.41
N GLY A 69 -21.39 13.46 -4.58
CA GLY A 69 -22.71 13.14 -4.01
C GLY A 69 -23.24 14.25 -3.09
N ALA A 70 -22.37 14.82 -2.25
CA ALA A 70 -22.77 15.93 -1.35
C ALA A 70 -23.19 17.20 -2.06
N SER A 71 -22.93 17.34 -3.36
CA SER A 71 -23.44 18.44 -4.18
C SER A 71 -24.92 18.28 -4.59
N GLN A 72 -25.50 17.10 -4.39
CA GLN A 72 -26.90 16.82 -4.73
C GLN A 72 -27.84 17.26 -3.59
N LEU A 73 -28.23 18.50 -3.65
CA LEU A 73 -29.13 19.11 -2.65
C LEU A 73 -30.57 18.87 -2.98
N ASP A 74 -31.42 18.73 -1.95
CA ASP A 74 -32.88 18.72 -2.10
C ASP A 74 -33.36 20.08 -2.58
N THR A 75 -33.53 20.22 -3.90
CA THR A 75 -33.97 21.45 -4.54
C THR A 75 -35.44 21.82 -4.25
N MET A 76 -36.24 20.82 -3.88
CA MET A 76 -37.65 21.07 -3.50
C MET A 76 -37.71 21.74 -2.15
N LEU A 77 -36.96 21.28 -1.18
CA LEU A 77 -36.87 21.91 0.13
C LEU A 77 -36.29 23.31 0.03
N ALA A 78 -35.19 23.48 -0.72
CA ALA A 78 -34.54 24.78 -0.90
C ALA A 78 -35.45 25.84 -1.56
N ARG A 79 -36.38 25.41 -2.40
CA ARG A 79 -37.38 26.32 -3.01
C ARG A 79 -38.54 26.66 -2.07
N THR A 80 -38.95 25.72 -1.21
CA THR A 80 -40.09 25.89 -0.31
C THR A 80 -39.70 26.70 0.93
N ASP A 81 -38.51 26.48 1.46
CA ASP A 81 -37.97 27.20 2.61
C ASP A 81 -36.49 27.55 2.39
N PRO A 82 -36.20 28.74 1.85
CA PRO A 82 -34.81 29.18 1.61
C PRO A 82 -33.99 29.40 2.89
N THR A 83 -34.63 29.39 4.07
CA THR A 83 -33.93 29.56 5.37
C THR A 83 -33.59 28.23 6.04
N ALA A 84 -34.15 27.13 5.52
CA ALA A 84 -33.82 25.80 6.03
C ALA A 84 -32.35 25.44 5.78
N PRO A 85 -31.73 24.68 6.69
CA PRO A 85 -30.38 24.18 6.46
C PRO A 85 -30.35 23.29 5.19
N PRO A 86 -29.23 23.31 4.45
CA PRO A 86 -29.09 22.48 3.24
C PRO A 86 -29.21 21.00 3.59
N ARG A 87 -30.04 20.30 2.80
CA ARG A 87 -30.20 18.84 2.94
C ARG A 87 -29.87 18.16 1.64
N LEU A 88 -29.34 16.94 1.73
CA LEU A 88 -29.10 16.10 0.58
C LEU A 88 -30.40 15.46 0.08
N ASP A 89 -30.44 15.22 -1.23
CA ASP A 89 -31.29 14.19 -1.81
C ASP A 89 -30.55 12.87 -1.75
N PRO A 90 -30.90 11.95 -0.84
CA PRO A 90 -30.10 10.74 -0.62
C PRO A 90 -29.95 9.88 -1.88
N SER A 91 -31.04 9.73 -2.63
CA SER A 91 -31.02 8.90 -3.84
C SER A 91 -30.15 9.49 -4.94
N ALA A 92 -30.26 10.78 -5.20
CA ALA A 92 -29.44 11.46 -6.19
C ALA A 92 -27.96 11.52 -5.76
N ALA A 93 -27.69 11.66 -4.47
CA ALA A 93 -26.33 11.67 -3.93
C ALA A 93 -25.64 10.33 -4.10
N GLU A 94 -26.32 9.22 -3.76
CA GLU A 94 -25.77 7.87 -3.95
C GLU A 94 -25.49 7.55 -5.42
N ASP A 95 -26.45 7.83 -6.31
CA ASP A 95 -26.30 7.58 -7.74
C ASP A 95 -25.17 8.40 -8.35
N THR A 96 -25.03 9.65 -7.96
CA THR A 96 -23.96 10.54 -8.41
C THR A 96 -22.60 10.04 -7.93
N ALA A 97 -22.51 9.63 -6.67
CA ALA A 97 -21.27 9.10 -6.12
C ALA A 97 -20.83 7.80 -6.82
N ARG A 98 -21.77 6.86 -7.04
CA ARG A 98 -21.51 5.62 -7.78
C ARG A 98 -21.06 5.90 -9.22
N ALA A 99 -21.78 6.78 -9.92
CA ALA A 99 -21.44 7.14 -11.29
C ALA A 99 -20.06 7.77 -11.39
N TYR A 100 -19.69 8.62 -10.44
CA TYR A 100 -18.38 9.27 -10.39
C TYR A 100 -17.24 8.24 -10.30
N VAL A 101 -17.35 7.24 -9.40
CA VAL A 101 -16.31 6.22 -9.25
C VAL A 101 -16.22 5.33 -10.48
N LEU A 102 -17.37 4.83 -10.97
CA LEU A 102 -17.43 3.92 -12.12
C LEU A 102 -16.94 4.55 -13.43
N GLN A 103 -17.05 5.87 -13.55
CA GLN A 103 -16.49 6.60 -14.68
C GLN A 103 -14.96 6.59 -14.70
N GLN A 104 -14.34 6.60 -13.53
CA GLN A 104 -12.87 6.61 -13.40
C GLN A 104 -12.28 5.21 -13.27
N GLU A 105 -12.99 4.30 -12.61
CA GLU A 105 -12.59 2.91 -12.34
C GLU A 105 -13.80 1.99 -12.58
N PRO A 106 -14.03 1.53 -13.81
CA PRO A 106 -15.18 0.68 -14.14
C PRO A 106 -15.20 -0.66 -13.40
N GLU A 107 -14.06 -1.14 -12.94
CA GLU A 107 -13.93 -2.41 -12.20
C GLU A 107 -14.01 -2.24 -10.68
N ALA A 108 -14.15 -1.01 -10.18
CA ALA A 108 -14.28 -0.76 -8.76
C ALA A 108 -15.63 -1.26 -8.22
N VAL A 109 -15.61 -1.82 -7.02
CA VAL A 109 -16.84 -2.09 -6.28
C VAL A 109 -17.12 -0.88 -5.39
N VAL A 110 -18.31 -0.30 -5.52
CA VAL A 110 -18.69 0.93 -4.82
C VAL A 110 -19.93 0.67 -4.00
N ASP A 111 -19.85 1.01 -2.72
CA ASP A 111 -21.00 1.07 -1.83
C ASP A 111 -21.17 2.52 -1.36
N ALA A 112 -22.30 3.13 -1.69
CA ALA A 112 -22.63 4.49 -1.33
C ALA A 112 -23.93 4.51 -0.53
N SER A 113 -23.90 5.14 0.63
CA SER A 113 -25.04 5.32 1.52
C SER A 113 -25.15 6.79 1.91
N ALA A 114 -26.31 7.38 1.72
CA ALA A 114 -26.56 8.77 2.04
C ALA A 114 -27.79 8.91 2.93
N ASP A 115 -27.73 9.87 3.82
CA ASP A 115 -28.89 10.42 4.53
C ASP A 115 -29.07 11.91 4.16
N THR A 116 -29.93 12.63 4.85
CA THR A 116 -30.21 14.06 4.57
C THR A 116 -29.04 14.98 4.95
N GLU A 117 -28.05 14.54 5.71
CA GLU A 117 -26.98 15.36 6.26
C GLU A 117 -25.57 14.87 5.87
N THR A 118 -25.44 13.59 5.49
CA THR A 118 -24.14 12.98 5.27
C THR A 118 -24.22 11.94 4.16
N ILE A 119 -23.18 11.86 3.36
CA ILE A 119 -22.93 10.74 2.45
C ILE A 119 -21.66 10.03 2.82
N VAL A 120 -21.70 8.70 2.84
CA VAL A 120 -20.56 7.81 3.04
C VAL A 120 -20.40 6.96 1.80
N VAL A 121 -19.18 6.92 1.26
CA VAL A 121 -18.84 6.14 0.07
C VAL A 121 -17.67 5.22 0.39
N GLU A 122 -17.88 3.92 0.24
CA GLU A 122 -16.81 2.91 0.33
C GLU A 122 -16.40 2.49 -1.08
N VAL A 123 -15.12 2.55 -1.37
CA VAL A 123 -14.54 2.13 -2.65
C VAL A 123 -13.59 0.97 -2.43
N ARG A 124 -13.78 -0.11 -3.19
CA ARG A 124 -12.92 -1.30 -3.19
C ARG A 124 -12.23 -1.42 -4.54
N LEU A 125 -10.91 -1.35 -4.53
CA LEU A 125 -10.06 -1.58 -5.69
C LEU A 125 -9.33 -2.91 -5.55
N GLN A 126 -9.04 -3.56 -6.69
CA GLN A 126 -8.23 -4.77 -6.72
C GLN A 126 -6.78 -4.41 -7.02
N ALA A 127 -5.85 -4.88 -6.20
CA ALA A 127 -4.42 -4.76 -6.40
C ALA A 127 -3.81 -6.15 -6.57
N LEU A 128 -2.89 -6.30 -7.53
CA LEU A 128 -2.15 -7.53 -7.81
C LEU A 128 -0.67 -7.30 -7.48
N PRO A 129 -0.24 -7.54 -6.23
CA PRO A 129 1.17 -7.49 -5.89
C PRO A 129 1.93 -8.60 -6.64
N THR A 130 3.17 -8.34 -7.05
CA THR A 130 3.93 -9.24 -7.91
C THR A 130 4.66 -10.33 -7.13
N VAL A 131 5.25 -9.98 -5.98
CA VAL A 131 6.09 -10.87 -5.16
C VAL A 131 5.29 -11.55 -4.05
N LEU A 132 4.37 -10.80 -3.42
CA LEU A 132 3.53 -11.31 -2.32
C LEU A 132 2.30 -12.07 -2.80
N HIS A 133 2.11 -12.18 -4.12
CA HIS A 133 0.94 -12.82 -4.71
C HIS A 133 1.30 -14.17 -5.36
N PRO A 134 1.12 -15.29 -4.66
CA PRO A 134 1.34 -16.62 -5.22
C PRO A 134 0.41 -16.88 -6.41
N PRO A 135 0.85 -17.64 -7.42
CA PRO A 135 0.02 -18.00 -8.57
C PRO A 135 -1.27 -18.69 -8.13
N GLY A 136 -2.42 -18.22 -8.65
CA GLY A 136 -3.73 -18.81 -8.38
C GLY A 136 -4.47 -18.24 -7.16
N GLN A 137 -3.95 -17.23 -6.49
CA GLN A 137 -4.69 -16.50 -5.47
C GLN A 137 -5.49 -15.32 -6.07
N PRO A 138 -6.63 -14.92 -5.47
CA PRO A 138 -7.38 -13.75 -5.90
C PRO A 138 -6.59 -12.47 -5.61
N ALA A 139 -6.88 -11.40 -6.36
CA ALA A 139 -6.33 -10.07 -6.13
C ALA A 139 -6.60 -9.60 -4.69
N VAL A 140 -5.70 -8.78 -4.16
CA VAL A 140 -5.87 -8.17 -2.84
C VAL A 140 -6.85 -7.01 -2.96
N ALA A 141 -7.97 -7.07 -2.25
CA ALA A 141 -8.91 -5.96 -2.19
C ALA A 141 -8.39 -4.86 -1.27
N VAL A 142 -8.26 -3.66 -1.81
CA VAL A 142 -7.92 -2.45 -1.06
C VAL A 142 -9.21 -1.66 -0.87
N VAL A 143 -9.57 -1.37 0.37
CA VAL A 143 -10.80 -0.68 0.74
C VAL A 143 -10.46 0.69 1.31
N ALA A 144 -11.24 1.70 0.92
CA ALA A 144 -11.18 3.03 1.49
C ALA A 144 -12.57 3.67 1.52
N ASP A 145 -12.82 4.48 2.52
CA ASP A 145 -14.04 5.22 2.73
C ASP A 145 -13.83 6.74 2.62
N GLY A 146 -14.87 7.43 2.21
CA GLY A 146 -14.93 8.88 2.15
C GLY A 146 -16.27 9.37 2.67
N THR A 147 -16.27 10.46 3.43
CA THR A 147 -17.49 11.08 3.95
C THR A 147 -17.57 12.54 3.54
N ALA A 148 -18.77 13.02 3.27
CA ALA A 148 -19.01 14.44 2.98
C ALA A 148 -20.38 14.88 3.50
N HIS A 149 -20.49 16.19 3.74
CA HIS A 149 -21.71 16.87 4.15
C HIS A 149 -22.17 17.85 3.08
N PRO A 150 -23.48 18.17 3.01
CA PRO A 150 -23.99 19.17 2.09
C PRO A 150 -23.32 20.52 2.33
N PHE A 151 -22.96 21.18 1.26
CA PHE A 151 -22.23 22.43 1.30
C PHE A 151 -22.95 23.50 0.48
N VAL A 152 -23.32 24.59 1.09
CA VAL A 152 -23.93 25.74 0.43
C VAL A 152 -23.09 26.98 0.68
N GLY A 153 -22.36 27.38 -0.36
CA GLY A 153 -21.67 28.65 -0.40
C GLY A 153 -20.45 28.77 0.53
N LEU A 154 -19.82 29.93 0.47
CA LEU A 154 -18.73 30.33 1.36
C LEU A 154 -19.25 30.46 2.80
N GLN A 155 -19.03 29.50 3.65
CA GLN A 155 -19.03 29.81 5.07
C GLN A 155 -17.93 30.85 5.28
N ALA A 156 -18.33 32.08 5.60
CA ALA A 156 -17.38 33.08 6.04
C ALA A 156 -16.60 32.48 7.19
N ALA A 157 -15.26 32.40 7.03
CA ALA A 157 -14.39 31.99 8.12
C ALA A 157 -14.73 32.89 9.31
N GLU A 158 -15.32 32.31 10.35
CA GLU A 158 -15.50 33.02 11.61
C GLU A 158 -14.11 33.43 12.11
N PRO A 159 -13.93 34.65 12.55
CA PRO A 159 -12.66 35.19 13.02
C PRO A 159 -12.17 34.56 14.32
#